data_b2b607bb350fcb0d05cb0d9a71dfbd19
#
_entry.id   b2b607bb350fcb0d05cb0d9a71dfbd19
#
_cell.length_a   1.000
_cell.length_b   1.000
_cell.length_c   1.000
_cell.angle_alpha   90.00
_cell.angle_beta   90.00
_cell.angle_gamma   90.00
#
_symmetry.space_group_name_H-M   'P 1'
#
loop_
_entity.id
_entity.type
_entity.pdbx_description
1 polymer ?
#
loop_
_entity_poly.entity_id
_entity_poly.type
_entity_poly.pdbx_seq_one_letter_code
_entity_poly.pdbx_strand_id
1 'polypeptide(L)'
;AFVAFTKKAATEARDRAIKKFKLEEQHLPYFRTLHSFAFNQLGLTKSEVMSRDNYKEFAQTFGMDLGSVTDGAEAGGVLTTDNILINEINLARMKCMDLEQHYNSSNLQDMSWHSLLRAQRSLEEFKKKKEVFDFTDMIELYLDSGPVPKLEVVFVDEAQDLCKLQWRMINKLTENARQVYISGDDDQAIYNWAGADVRYFIKLPGEVETLKQSFRCSKIIQNLSGKIINRVKFRRAKQWQGTDRDGFVQYHAYPDSVNLRDPGSWLVMARTNYMLDEIERDIRLQGMLYKRNNKLPISAKLLNAVESWKKLNNGEVIPLADIRDIYSYMSSQIGIERGHKNLKMADKEQYELEELVMHHGLLMGGRPWDVAFDKVGNRDKEYLRAIEVRGTISKDPKINISTIHGAKGGEADNVMLLTDLSRKSQEAMEKDSDDECR
;
A
#
# COMPACT_ATOMS: atom_id res chain seq x y z
N ALA A 1 24.39 -6.85 -0.11
CA ALA A 1 23.07 -6.32 0.30
C ALA A 1 22.18 -6.12 -0.90
N PHE A 2 20.88 -6.18 -0.68
CA PHE A 2 19.84 -5.77 -1.61
C PHE A 2 18.92 -4.78 -0.89
N VAL A 3 18.86 -3.55 -1.35
CA VAL A 3 18.00 -2.51 -0.78
C VAL A 3 17.01 -2.03 -1.82
N ALA A 4 15.74 -1.92 -1.42
CA ALA A 4 14.66 -1.51 -2.28
C ALA A 4 13.85 -0.36 -1.66
N PHE A 5 13.17 0.40 -2.52
CA PHE A 5 12.29 1.47 -2.09
C PHE A 5 11.08 0.94 -1.31
N THR A 6 10.45 -0.14 -1.76
CA THR A 6 9.25 -0.70 -1.13
C THR A 6 9.50 -2.03 -0.43
N LYS A 7 8.70 -2.34 0.59
CA LYS A 7 8.73 -3.64 1.28
C LYS A 7 8.39 -4.78 0.33
N LYS A 8 7.45 -4.58 -0.60
CA LYS A 8 7.06 -5.59 -1.59
C LYS A 8 8.25 -5.98 -2.45
N ALA A 9 8.98 -5.01 -3.02
CA ALA A 9 10.17 -5.27 -3.84
C ALA A 9 11.26 -6.02 -3.06
N ALA A 10 11.56 -5.58 -1.83
CA ALA A 10 12.56 -6.25 -0.99
C ALA A 10 12.17 -7.70 -0.65
N THR A 11 10.90 -7.95 -0.33
CA THR A 11 10.39 -9.30 -0.04
C THR A 11 10.44 -10.19 -1.28
N GLU A 12 9.96 -9.70 -2.42
CA GLU A 12 9.96 -10.45 -3.68
C GLU A 12 11.38 -10.82 -4.13
N ALA A 13 12.32 -9.89 -4.04
CA ALA A 13 13.73 -10.17 -4.35
C ALA A 13 14.31 -11.24 -3.41
N ARG A 14 14.04 -11.15 -2.13
CA ARG A 14 14.47 -12.14 -1.13
C ARG A 14 13.90 -13.53 -1.45
N ASP A 15 12.59 -13.62 -1.67
CA ASP A 15 11.89 -14.89 -1.90
C ASP A 15 12.36 -15.55 -3.21
N ARG A 16 12.60 -14.74 -4.25
CA ARG A 16 13.21 -15.21 -5.51
C ARG A 16 14.63 -15.75 -5.30
N ALA A 17 15.46 -15.05 -4.49
CA ALA A 17 16.81 -15.48 -4.17
C ALA A 17 16.81 -16.80 -3.38
N ILE A 18 15.95 -16.92 -2.35
CA ILE A 18 15.76 -18.16 -1.59
C ILE A 18 15.41 -19.32 -2.53
N LYS A 19 14.40 -19.14 -3.37
CA LYS A 19 13.94 -20.17 -4.30
C LYS A 19 15.00 -20.56 -5.34
N LYS A 20 15.64 -19.55 -5.95
CA LYS A 20 16.61 -19.77 -7.05
C LYS A 20 17.90 -20.41 -6.57
N PHE A 21 18.41 -19.98 -5.43
CA PHE A 21 19.72 -20.39 -4.91
C PHE A 21 19.62 -21.39 -3.75
N LYS A 22 18.40 -21.82 -3.39
CA LYS A 22 18.13 -22.77 -2.28
C LYS A 22 18.73 -22.26 -0.96
N LEU A 23 18.58 -20.96 -0.69
CA LEU A 23 19.05 -20.32 0.53
C LEU A 23 17.96 -20.35 1.61
N GLU A 24 18.33 -20.03 2.83
CA GLU A 24 17.43 -19.76 3.94
C GLU A 24 17.37 -18.24 4.21
N GLU A 25 16.32 -17.77 4.87
CA GLU A 25 16.12 -16.34 5.14
C GLU A 25 17.28 -15.74 5.95
N GLN A 26 17.84 -16.50 6.87
CA GLN A 26 18.99 -16.08 7.68
C GLN A 26 20.25 -15.78 6.86
N HIS A 27 20.39 -16.34 5.65
CA HIS A 27 21.51 -16.05 4.76
C HIS A 27 21.36 -14.69 4.04
N LEU A 28 20.21 -14.06 4.13
CA LEU A 28 19.87 -12.81 3.43
C LEU A 28 19.50 -11.67 4.40
N PRO A 29 20.32 -11.35 5.44
CA PRO A 29 19.96 -10.37 6.47
C PRO A 29 19.80 -8.94 5.92
N TYR A 30 20.37 -8.65 4.77
CA TYR A 30 20.41 -7.34 4.13
C TYR A 30 19.51 -7.22 2.88
N PHE A 31 18.50 -8.10 2.74
CA PHE A 31 17.44 -7.95 1.75
C PHE A 31 16.26 -7.17 2.37
N ARG A 32 16.31 -5.85 2.31
CA ARG A 32 15.44 -4.96 3.11
C ARG A 32 15.13 -3.64 2.40
N THR A 33 14.14 -2.90 2.91
CA THR A 33 14.02 -1.48 2.60
C THR A 33 15.08 -0.68 3.38
N LEU A 34 15.40 0.55 2.92
CA LEU A 34 16.35 1.42 3.60
C LEU A 34 15.97 1.67 5.07
N HIS A 35 14.69 1.92 5.35
CA HIS A 35 14.20 2.11 6.72
C HIS A 35 14.33 0.85 7.58
N SER A 36 13.99 -0.31 7.02
CA SER A 36 14.18 -1.59 7.73
C SER A 36 15.66 -1.91 7.96
N PHE A 37 16.52 -1.47 7.06
CA PHE A 37 17.97 -1.59 7.23
C PHE A 37 18.44 -0.69 8.38
N ALA A 38 18.09 0.60 8.36
CA ALA A 38 18.43 1.55 9.42
C ALA A 38 17.92 1.09 10.79
N PHE A 39 16.65 0.69 10.87
CA PHE A 39 16.02 0.16 12.08
C PHE A 39 16.85 -0.97 12.72
N ASN A 40 17.27 -1.95 11.91
CA ASN A 40 18.03 -3.09 12.41
C ASN A 40 19.48 -2.71 12.79
N GLN A 41 20.14 -1.86 12.01
CA GLN A 41 21.53 -1.46 12.29
C GLN A 41 21.64 -0.57 13.53
N LEU A 42 20.61 0.22 13.81
CA LEU A 42 20.51 1.04 15.01
C LEU A 42 20.06 0.25 16.25
N GLY A 43 19.61 -1.00 16.08
CA GLY A 43 19.09 -1.82 17.17
C GLY A 43 17.79 -1.31 17.77
N LEU A 44 17.01 -0.53 17.00
CA LEU A 44 15.74 0.04 17.48
C LEU A 44 14.69 -1.04 17.74
N THR A 45 13.84 -0.77 18.71
CA THR A 45 12.65 -1.58 19.02
C THR A 45 11.39 -0.96 18.40
N LYS A 46 10.34 -1.76 18.25
CA LYS A 46 9.06 -1.26 17.70
C LYS A 46 8.43 -0.18 18.58
N SER A 47 8.69 -0.18 19.87
CA SER A 47 8.18 0.82 20.81
C SER A 47 8.86 2.19 20.66
N GLU A 48 10.05 2.23 20.09
CA GLU A 48 10.78 3.46 19.81
C GLU A 48 10.41 4.08 18.44
N VAL A 49 9.57 3.43 17.66
CA VAL A 49 9.10 3.98 16.37
C VAL A 49 7.70 4.55 16.52
N MET A 50 7.49 5.76 16.02
CA MET A 50 6.17 6.41 16.04
C MET A 50 5.11 5.54 15.39
N SER A 51 4.13 5.13 16.19
CA SER A 51 2.95 4.37 15.76
C SER A 51 1.82 5.31 15.35
N ARG A 52 0.76 4.77 14.71
CA ARG A 52 -0.47 5.52 14.44
C ARG A 52 -1.09 6.11 15.69
N ASP A 53 -0.97 5.44 16.84
CA ASP A 53 -1.53 5.93 18.10
C ASP A 53 -0.68 7.08 18.65
N ASN A 54 0.64 7.07 18.46
CA ASN A 54 1.49 8.24 18.78
C ASN A 54 1.10 9.45 17.92
N TYR A 55 0.82 9.27 16.62
CA TYR A 55 0.36 10.37 15.77
C TYR A 55 -1.01 10.91 16.19
N LYS A 56 -1.94 10.05 16.60
CA LYS A 56 -3.24 10.48 17.14
C LYS A 56 -3.06 11.27 18.46
N GLU A 57 -2.22 10.76 19.37
CA GLU A 57 -1.91 11.42 20.63
C GLU A 57 -1.25 12.78 20.40
N PHE A 58 -0.29 12.85 19.46
CA PHE A 58 0.32 14.10 19.02
C PHE A 58 -0.75 15.08 18.53
N ALA A 59 -1.60 14.65 17.62
CA ALA A 59 -2.67 15.46 17.07
C ALA A 59 -3.60 16.02 18.17
N GLN A 60 -4.02 15.18 19.11
CA GLN A 60 -4.85 15.59 20.24
C GLN A 60 -4.13 16.59 21.18
N THR A 61 -2.85 16.31 21.47
CA THR A 61 -2.06 17.15 22.40
C THR A 61 -1.84 18.56 21.86
N PHE A 62 -1.62 18.70 20.57
CA PHE A 62 -1.29 19.98 19.94
C PHE A 62 -2.46 20.60 19.16
N GLY A 63 -3.66 20.02 19.25
CA GLY A 63 -4.87 20.53 18.59
C GLY A 63 -4.76 20.53 17.06
N MET A 64 -4.08 19.51 16.50
CA MET A 64 -3.93 19.34 15.05
C MET A 64 -4.89 18.29 14.54
N ASP A 65 -5.41 18.48 13.34
CA ASP A 65 -6.11 17.44 12.60
C ASP A 65 -5.11 16.81 11.62
N LEU A 66 -4.82 15.54 11.80
CA LEU A 66 -3.95 14.78 10.88
C LEU A 66 -4.75 14.01 9.82
N GLY A 67 -6.08 13.95 9.97
CA GLY A 67 -6.92 13.17 9.08
C GLY A 67 -6.50 11.68 9.03
N SER A 68 -6.35 11.16 7.83
CA SER A 68 -5.79 9.82 7.62
C SER A 68 -4.28 9.83 7.82
N VAL A 69 -3.78 8.90 8.62
CA VAL A 69 -2.34 8.66 8.79
C VAL A 69 -2.01 7.31 8.16
N THR A 70 -1.21 7.31 7.09
CA THR A 70 -0.67 6.08 6.52
C THR A 70 0.79 5.95 6.92
N ASP A 71 1.12 4.81 7.53
CA ASP A 71 2.50 4.44 7.79
C ASP A 71 3.19 4.22 6.44
N GLY A 72 4.32 4.86 6.28
CA GLY A 72 5.08 4.89 5.03
C GLY A 72 5.66 3.55 4.56
N ALA A 73 5.30 2.42 5.18
CA ALA A 73 5.85 1.12 4.84
C ALA A 73 5.55 0.69 3.37
N GLU A 74 4.43 1.15 2.80
CA GLU A 74 4.05 0.89 1.40
C GLU A 74 4.58 1.96 0.43
N ALA A 75 4.88 3.16 0.93
CA ALA A 75 5.35 4.32 0.14
C ALA A 75 6.82 4.66 0.42
N GLY A 76 7.69 3.64 0.52
CA GLY A 76 9.13 3.84 0.69
C GLY A 76 9.53 4.52 2.00
N GLY A 77 8.71 4.40 3.06
CA GLY A 77 8.95 5.04 4.35
C GLY A 77 8.47 6.49 4.44
N VAL A 78 7.70 6.96 3.46
CA VAL A 78 7.13 8.31 3.50
C VAL A 78 5.83 8.27 4.28
N LEU A 79 5.83 8.90 5.46
CA LEU A 79 4.59 9.16 6.17
C LEU A 79 3.74 10.14 5.36
N THR A 80 2.49 9.78 5.10
CA THR A 80 1.51 10.68 4.53
C THR A 80 0.36 10.90 5.49
N THR A 81 0.00 12.17 5.68
CA THR A 81 -1.16 12.60 6.47
C THR A 81 -1.99 13.56 5.63
N ASP A 82 -3.21 13.84 6.04
CA ASP A 82 -3.99 14.91 5.41
C ASP A 82 -3.54 16.30 5.90
N ASN A 83 -2.62 16.36 6.88
CA ASN A 83 -2.09 17.63 7.43
C ASN A 83 -0.89 18.10 6.61
N ILE A 84 -1.10 19.22 5.92
CA ILE A 84 -0.09 19.79 5.03
C ILE A 84 1.18 20.24 5.77
N LEU A 85 1.09 20.73 7.04
CA LEU A 85 2.25 21.18 7.81
C LEU A 85 3.22 20.02 8.05
N ILE A 86 2.71 18.86 8.47
CA ILE A 86 3.52 17.68 8.74
C ILE A 86 4.14 17.14 7.46
N ASN A 87 3.39 17.16 6.36
CA ASN A 87 3.91 16.75 5.06
C ASN A 87 5.06 17.65 4.58
N GLU A 88 4.94 18.98 4.72
CA GLU A 88 6.01 19.92 4.31
C GLU A 88 7.24 19.82 5.21
N ILE A 89 7.10 19.61 6.52
CA ILE A 89 8.21 19.34 7.42
C ILE A 89 8.97 18.08 6.97
N ASN A 90 8.27 16.98 6.70
CA ASN A 90 8.90 15.75 6.22
C ASN A 90 9.55 15.95 4.86
N LEU A 91 8.90 16.67 3.95
CA LEU A 91 9.42 16.93 2.61
C LEU A 91 10.72 17.73 2.64
N ALA A 92 10.82 18.75 3.49
CA ALA A 92 12.05 19.51 3.69
C ALA A 92 13.21 18.59 4.14
N ARG A 93 12.96 17.73 5.13
CA ARG A 93 13.95 16.78 5.65
C ARG A 93 14.37 15.75 4.59
N MET A 94 13.43 15.19 3.85
CA MET A 94 13.71 14.23 2.77
C MET A 94 14.53 14.84 1.63
N LYS A 95 14.32 16.13 1.35
CA LYS A 95 15.14 16.91 0.40
C LYS A 95 16.48 17.36 1.00
N CYS A 96 16.77 17.08 2.28
CA CYS A 96 17.91 17.62 3.01
C CYS A 96 18.01 19.15 2.87
N MET A 97 16.89 19.84 3.06
CA MET A 97 16.79 21.29 3.03
C MET A 97 16.43 21.78 4.44
N ASP A 98 16.96 22.95 4.80
CA ASP A 98 16.45 23.67 5.94
C ASP A 98 14.98 24.05 5.73
N LEU A 99 14.18 24.06 6.81
CA LEU A 99 12.74 24.28 6.70
C LEU A 99 12.41 25.67 6.15
N GLU A 100 13.22 26.69 6.50
CA GLU A 100 13.04 28.05 6.00
C GLU A 100 13.37 28.14 4.50
N GLN A 101 14.45 27.48 4.06
CA GLN A 101 14.79 27.39 2.64
C GLN A 101 13.69 26.66 1.87
N HIS A 102 13.15 25.57 2.43
CA HIS A 102 12.05 24.85 1.81
C HIS A 102 10.81 25.73 1.69
N TYR A 103 10.41 26.43 2.77
CA TYR A 103 9.27 27.32 2.78
C TYR A 103 9.39 28.43 1.74
N ASN A 104 10.56 29.06 1.63
CA ASN A 104 10.82 30.17 0.71
C ASN A 104 10.91 29.71 -0.77
N SER A 105 11.38 28.48 -1.02
CA SER A 105 11.50 27.93 -2.37
C SER A 105 10.24 27.22 -2.88
N SER A 106 9.34 26.84 -1.99
CA SER A 106 8.07 26.20 -2.31
C SER A 106 6.96 27.25 -2.35
N ASN A 107 6.03 27.10 -3.29
CA ASN A 107 4.90 28.04 -3.41
C ASN A 107 3.84 27.77 -2.32
N LEU A 108 4.21 28.03 -1.04
CA LEU A 108 3.37 27.77 0.13
C LEU A 108 2.63 29.06 0.59
N GLN A 109 2.14 29.86 -0.37
CA GLN A 109 1.55 31.20 -0.10
C GLN A 109 0.36 31.16 0.88
N ASP A 110 -0.35 30.05 0.93
CA ASP A 110 -1.50 29.87 1.83
C ASP A 110 -1.12 29.34 3.22
N MET A 111 0.18 29.11 3.47
CA MET A 111 0.69 28.55 4.72
C MET A 111 1.47 29.62 5.51
N SER A 112 1.10 29.79 6.79
CA SER A 112 1.86 30.67 7.67
C SER A 112 3.20 30.03 8.09
N TRP A 113 4.30 30.75 7.92
CA TRP A 113 5.62 30.34 8.43
C TRP A 113 5.59 30.03 9.94
N HIS A 114 4.92 30.85 10.71
CA HIS A 114 4.80 30.64 12.16
C HIS A 114 4.06 29.34 12.50
N SER A 115 3.04 28.98 11.72
CA SER A 115 2.32 27.71 11.90
C SER A 115 3.19 26.52 11.57
N LEU A 116 3.97 26.61 10.50
CA LEU A 116 4.88 25.57 10.07
C LEU A 116 6.00 25.32 11.11
N LEU A 117 6.65 26.40 11.57
CA LEU A 117 7.69 26.35 12.59
C LEU A 117 7.16 25.85 13.94
N ARG A 118 5.95 26.26 14.32
CA ARG A 118 5.29 25.74 15.53
C ARG A 118 5.01 24.26 15.43
N ALA A 119 4.51 23.79 14.28
CA ALA A 119 4.24 22.37 14.06
C ALA A 119 5.52 21.54 14.13
N GLN A 120 6.62 21.99 13.52
CA GLN A 120 7.93 21.35 13.62
C GLN A 120 8.37 21.21 15.08
N ARG A 121 8.41 22.31 15.83
CA ARG A 121 8.84 22.31 17.23
C ARG A 121 7.98 21.40 18.10
N SER A 122 6.66 21.43 17.89
CA SER A 122 5.72 20.55 18.61
C SER A 122 5.97 19.09 18.33
N LEU A 123 6.26 18.72 17.07
CA LEU A 123 6.58 17.35 16.68
C LEU A 123 7.91 16.88 17.28
N GLU A 124 8.94 17.71 17.26
CA GLU A 124 10.25 17.43 17.85
C GLU A 124 10.15 17.26 19.38
N GLU A 125 9.42 18.15 20.06
CA GLU A 125 9.18 18.09 21.50
C GLU A 125 8.41 16.80 21.88
N PHE A 126 7.36 16.47 21.13
CA PHE A 126 6.60 15.24 21.34
C PHE A 126 7.46 14.00 21.19
N LYS A 127 8.24 13.91 20.11
CA LYS A 127 9.15 12.77 19.86
C LYS A 127 10.18 12.63 20.97
N LYS A 128 10.77 13.73 21.39
CA LYS A 128 11.73 13.76 22.51
C LYS A 128 11.11 13.30 23.82
N LYS A 129 9.90 13.80 24.16
CA LYS A 129 9.19 13.42 25.38
C LYS A 129 8.80 11.95 25.44
N LYS A 130 8.45 11.38 24.28
CA LYS A 130 8.01 9.98 24.15
C LYS A 130 9.16 9.02 23.87
N GLU A 131 10.36 9.53 23.62
CA GLU A 131 11.54 8.75 23.20
C GLU A 131 11.23 7.91 21.96
N VAL A 132 10.56 8.51 20.96
CA VAL A 132 10.18 7.85 19.71
C VAL A 132 10.75 8.55 18.49
N PHE A 133 11.00 7.79 17.44
CA PHE A 133 11.55 8.23 16.17
C PHE A 133 10.53 8.04 15.04
N ASP A 134 10.38 9.01 14.18
CA ASP A 134 9.65 8.81 12.93
C ASP A 134 10.54 8.11 11.88
N PHE A 135 9.94 7.76 10.73
CA PHE A 135 10.68 7.08 9.67
C PHE A 135 11.85 7.90 9.12
N THR A 136 11.71 9.23 9.06
CA THR A 136 12.77 10.13 8.60
C THR A 136 13.90 10.18 9.63
N ASP A 137 13.58 10.25 10.94
CA ASP A 137 14.58 10.20 12.01
C ASP A 137 15.45 8.94 11.93
N MET A 138 14.87 7.79 11.59
CA MET A 138 15.65 6.54 11.47
C MET A 138 16.78 6.64 10.43
N ILE A 139 16.50 7.28 9.29
CA ILE A 139 17.53 7.49 8.26
C ILE A 139 18.55 8.52 8.71
N GLU A 140 18.10 9.62 9.33
CA GLU A 140 19.01 10.67 9.85
C GLU A 140 19.92 10.12 10.95
N LEU A 141 19.39 9.39 11.92
CA LEU A 141 20.18 8.72 12.97
C LEU A 141 21.18 7.72 12.39
N TYR A 142 20.73 6.93 11.38
CA TYR A 142 21.64 6.00 10.71
C TYR A 142 22.79 6.74 10.01
N LEU A 143 22.51 7.87 9.39
CA LEU A 143 23.54 8.69 8.76
C LEU A 143 24.53 9.25 9.77
N ASP A 144 24.06 9.64 10.95
CA ASP A 144 24.89 10.20 12.01
C ASP A 144 25.77 9.12 12.67
N SER A 145 25.17 8.07 13.19
CA SER A 145 25.83 7.11 14.08
C SER A 145 25.70 5.64 13.68
N GLY A 146 24.89 5.33 12.64
CA GLY A 146 24.63 3.94 12.24
C GLY A 146 25.90 3.24 11.70
N PRO A 147 26.15 1.98 12.12
CA PRO A 147 27.28 1.20 11.63
C PRO A 147 27.07 0.77 10.17
N VAL A 148 28.16 0.78 9.40
CA VAL A 148 28.15 0.24 8.03
C VAL A 148 28.71 -1.18 8.05
N PRO A 149 27.91 -2.19 7.74
CA PRO A 149 28.41 -3.54 7.62
C PRO A 149 29.39 -3.66 6.46
N LYS A 150 30.30 -4.62 6.52
CA LYS A 150 31.21 -4.90 5.42
C LYS A 150 30.44 -5.52 4.26
N LEU A 151 30.17 -4.76 3.21
CA LEU A 151 29.43 -5.17 2.05
C LEU A 151 30.35 -5.22 0.83
N GLU A 152 30.43 -6.38 0.17
CA GLU A 152 31.20 -6.51 -1.07
C GLU A 152 30.39 -6.06 -2.29
N VAL A 153 29.12 -6.39 -2.29
CA VAL A 153 28.19 -6.09 -3.39
C VAL A 153 26.92 -5.50 -2.83
N VAL A 154 26.48 -4.39 -3.41
CA VAL A 154 25.22 -3.72 -3.07
C VAL A 154 24.35 -3.59 -4.30
N PHE A 155 23.11 -4.07 -4.20
CA PHE A 155 22.06 -3.84 -5.19
C PHE A 155 21.08 -2.82 -4.64
N VAL A 156 20.74 -1.81 -5.46
CA VAL A 156 19.72 -0.80 -5.15
C VAL A 156 18.65 -0.91 -6.23
N ASP A 157 17.41 -1.14 -5.81
CA ASP A 157 16.29 -1.30 -6.75
C ASP A 157 15.27 -0.16 -6.60
N GLU A 158 14.55 0.15 -7.70
CA GLU A 158 13.61 1.28 -7.80
C GLU A 158 14.28 2.63 -7.45
N ALA A 159 15.51 2.80 -7.87
CA ALA A 159 16.35 3.93 -7.46
C ALA A 159 15.86 5.30 -7.93
N GLN A 160 15.01 5.38 -8.97
CA GLN A 160 14.40 6.60 -9.46
C GLN A 160 13.42 7.24 -8.45
N ASP A 161 12.95 6.48 -7.47
CA ASP A 161 12.00 6.94 -6.45
C ASP A 161 12.68 7.44 -5.16
N LEU A 162 13.99 7.36 -5.09
CA LEU A 162 14.73 7.73 -3.88
C LEU A 162 14.85 9.25 -3.73
N CYS A 163 14.58 9.74 -2.52
CA CYS A 163 14.83 11.14 -2.15
C CYS A 163 16.30 11.38 -1.80
N LYS A 164 16.70 12.64 -1.68
CA LYS A 164 18.10 13.03 -1.38
C LYS A 164 18.62 12.43 -0.06
N LEU A 165 17.80 12.36 0.97
CA LEU A 165 18.16 11.75 2.26
C LEU A 165 18.46 10.26 2.10
N GLN A 166 17.65 9.54 1.35
CA GLN A 166 17.86 8.12 1.04
C GLN A 166 19.11 7.90 0.19
N TRP A 167 19.39 8.77 -0.77
CA TRP A 167 20.64 8.73 -1.52
C TRP A 167 21.89 8.94 -0.64
N ARG A 168 21.83 9.83 0.36
CA ARG A 168 22.91 9.95 1.33
C ARG A 168 23.14 8.64 2.09
N MET A 169 22.08 7.94 2.46
CA MET A 169 22.18 6.64 3.09
C MET A 169 22.80 5.59 2.14
N ILE A 170 22.39 5.54 0.89
CA ILE A 170 22.98 4.67 -0.14
C ILE A 170 24.48 4.96 -0.27
N ASN A 171 24.87 6.21 -0.39
CA ASN A 171 26.28 6.59 -0.50
C ASN A 171 27.09 6.09 0.72
N LYS A 172 26.57 6.25 1.95
CA LYS A 172 27.20 5.71 3.16
C LYS A 172 27.31 4.18 3.11
N LEU A 173 26.27 3.48 2.68
CA LEU A 173 26.27 2.01 2.56
C LEU A 173 27.25 1.48 1.52
N THR A 174 27.48 2.24 0.46
CA THR A 174 28.28 1.81 -0.69
C THR A 174 29.72 2.30 -0.64
N GLU A 175 30.11 3.10 0.36
CA GLU A 175 31.43 3.72 0.47
C GLU A 175 32.57 2.70 0.37
N ASN A 176 32.42 1.53 0.99
CA ASN A 176 33.43 0.47 1.00
C ASN A 176 33.03 -0.77 0.15
N ALA A 177 31.98 -0.66 -0.65
CA ALA A 177 31.55 -1.76 -1.49
C ALA A 177 32.44 -1.88 -2.74
N ARG A 178 32.79 -3.12 -3.10
CA ARG A 178 33.59 -3.37 -4.31
C ARG A 178 32.77 -3.17 -5.59
N GLN A 179 31.49 -3.51 -5.54
CA GLN A 179 30.58 -3.40 -6.68
C GLN A 179 29.21 -2.88 -6.23
N VAL A 180 28.67 -1.94 -6.98
CA VAL A 180 27.36 -1.35 -6.73
C VAL A 180 26.54 -1.45 -8.01
N TYR A 181 25.38 -2.09 -7.92
CA TYR A 181 24.41 -2.20 -9.00
C TYR A 181 23.17 -1.39 -8.64
N ILE A 182 22.82 -0.45 -9.49
CA ILE A 182 21.67 0.42 -9.28
C ILE A 182 20.69 0.20 -10.42
N SER A 183 19.50 -0.31 -10.09
CA SER A 183 18.41 -0.51 -11.04
C SER A 183 17.29 0.48 -10.81
N GLY A 184 16.66 0.88 -11.92
CA GLY A 184 15.55 1.81 -11.89
C GLY A 184 15.10 2.20 -13.29
N ASP A 185 13.95 2.84 -13.38
CA ASP A 185 13.39 3.35 -14.62
C ASP A 185 12.91 4.79 -14.42
N ASP A 186 13.68 5.75 -14.96
CA ASP A 186 13.37 7.18 -14.85
C ASP A 186 12.02 7.55 -15.49
N ASP A 187 11.51 6.75 -16.41
CA ASP A 187 10.18 6.92 -17.00
C ASP A 187 9.05 6.53 -16.02
N GLN A 188 9.39 5.82 -14.93
CA GLN A 188 8.46 5.42 -13.88
C GLN A 188 8.66 6.19 -12.55
N ALA A 189 9.35 7.32 -12.57
CA ALA A 189 9.58 8.17 -11.40
C ALA A 189 8.32 8.98 -11.08
N ILE A 190 7.45 8.44 -10.21
CA ILE A 190 6.15 9.04 -9.86
C ILE A 190 6.07 9.52 -8.40
N TYR A 191 7.17 9.47 -7.64
CA TYR A 191 7.21 9.87 -6.22
C TYR A 191 7.89 11.23 -5.99
N ASN A 192 7.87 12.12 -6.99
CA ASN A 192 8.44 13.46 -6.85
C ASN A 192 7.76 14.26 -5.72
N TRP A 193 6.45 14.10 -5.57
CA TRP A 193 5.66 14.67 -4.46
C TRP A 193 6.15 14.21 -3.07
N ALA A 194 6.84 13.07 -2.98
CA ALA A 194 7.44 12.53 -1.78
C ALA A 194 8.94 12.88 -1.66
N GLY A 195 9.43 13.81 -2.46
CA GLY A 195 10.81 14.27 -2.42
C GLY A 195 11.81 13.46 -3.24
N ALA A 196 11.35 12.50 -4.05
CA ALA A 196 12.22 11.82 -5.02
C ALA A 196 12.82 12.82 -6.01
N ASP A 197 14.07 12.60 -6.40
CA ASP A 197 14.75 13.40 -7.41
C ASP A 197 15.31 12.50 -8.52
N VAL A 198 14.52 12.32 -9.57
CA VAL A 198 14.90 11.53 -10.74
C VAL A 198 16.15 12.06 -11.42
N ARG A 199 16.44 13.37 -11.31
CA ARG A 199 17.65 13.99 -11.91
C ARG A 199 18.92 13.46 -11.27
N TYR A 200 18.88 13.14 -9.96
CA TYR A 200 20.00 12.51 -9.28
C TYR A 200 20.26 11.12 -9.87
N PHE A 201 19.22 10.31 -10.01
CA PHE A 201 19.31 8.96 -10.59
C PHE A 201 19.88 9.00 -12.03
N ILE A 202 19.35 9.89 -12.88
CA ILE A 202 19.81 10.02 -14.29
C ILE A 202 21.29 10.41 -14.37
N LYS A 203 21.80 11.24 -13.44
CA LYS A 203 23.17 11.76 -13.43
C LYS A 203 24.17 10.86 -12.70
N LEU A 204 23.77 9.70 -12.21
CA LEU A 204 24.69 8.79 -11.53
C LEU A 204 25.87 8.43 -12.45
N PRO A 205 27.10 8.44 -11.91
CA PRO A 205 28.28 7.98 -12.67
C PRO A 205 28.25 6.46 -12.81
N GLY A 206 28.96 5.94 -13.81
CA GLY A 206 29.15 4.51 -14.02
C GLY A 206 28.72 4.04 -15.40
N GLU A 207 28.86 2.76 -15.63
CA GLU A 207 28.41 2.11 -16.84
C GLU A 207 26.87 1.95 -16.80
N VAL A 208 26.23 2.18 -17.92
CA VAL A 208 24.78 2.13 -18.02
C VAL A 208 24.36 1.10 -19.05
N GLU A 209 23.58 0.15 -18.61
CA GLU A 209 22.96 -0.84 -19.46
C GLU A 209 21.42 -0.69 -19.44
N THR A 210 20.80 -0.75 -20.59
CA THR A 210 19.33 -0.73 -20.71
C THR A 210 18.83 -2.13 -21.00
N LEU A 211 17.90 -2.63 -20.15
CA LEU A 211 17.21 -3.88 -20.41
C LEU A 211 16.22 -3.69 -21.56
N LYS A 212 16.53 -4.30 -22.70
CA LYS A 212 15.83 -4.04 -23.97
C LYS A 212 14.53 -4.82 -24.13
N GLN A 213 14.31 -5.89 -23.38
CA GLN A 213 13.13 -6.76 -23.53
C GLN A 213 12.21 -6.66 -22.32
N SER A 214 10.97 -6.27 -22.57
CA SER A 214 9.88 -6.42 -21.58
C SER A 214 9.24 -7.81 -21.74
N PHE A 215 8.98 -8.48 -20.61
CA PHE A 215 8.23 -9.74 -20.57
C PHE A 215 6.79 -9.52 -20.10
N ARG A 216 6.39 -8.27 -19.89
CA ARG A 216 5.10 -7.86 -19.32
C ARG A 216 4.17 -7.25 -20.37
N CYS A 217 4.58 -6.20 -21.02
CA CYS A 217 3.73 -5.40 -21.90
C CYS A 217 3.76 -5.87 -23.35
N SER A 218 2.59 -5.89 -24.01
CA SER A 218 2.52 -6.10 -25.47
C SER A 218 3.09 -4.91 -26.26
N LYS A 219 3.38 -5.11 -27.55
CA LYS A 219 3.87 -4.05 -28.43
C LYS A 219 2.90 -2.85 -28.55
N ILE A 220 1.59 -3.11 -28.50
CA ILE A 220 0.58 -2.05 -28.56
C ILE A 220 0.67 -1.14 -27.34
N ILE A 221 0.80 -1.73 -26.14
CA ILE A 221 0.97 -0.98 -24.89
C ILE A 221 2.30 -0.21 -24.91
N GLN A 222 3.39 -0.85 -25.36
CA GLN A 222 4.69 -0.21 -25.53
C GLN A 222 4.59 1.03 -26.44
N ASN A 223 3.93 0.90 -27.58
CA ASN A 223 3.79 2.00 -28.53
C ASN A 223 2.99 3.17 -27.94
N LEU A 224 1.91 2.88 -27.19
CA LEU A 224 1.12 3.90 -26.53
C LEU A 224 1.92 4.61 -25.43
N SER A 225 2.54 3.84 -24.53
CA SER A 225 3.36 4.41 -23.45
C SER A 225 4.54 5.22 -24.01
N GLY A 226 5.17 4.73 -25.09
CA GLY A 226 6.24 5.45 -25.78
C GLY A 226 5.81 6.82 -26.31
N LYS A 227 4.59 6.95 -26.86
CA LYS A 227 4.05 8.23 -27.32
C LYS A 227 3.84 9.22 -26.17
N ILE A 228 3.44 8.74 -25.00
CA ILE A 228 3.20 9.56 -23.81
C ILE A 228 4.54 9.99 -23.22
N ILE A 229 5.42 9.03 -22.93
CA ILE A 229 6.67 9.30 -22.24
C ILE A 229 7.65 10.16 -23.06
N ASN A 230 7.55 10.15 -24.38
CA ASN A 230 8.35 11.02 -25.24
C ASN A 230 8.02 12.52 -25.10
N ARG A 231 6.95 12.88 -24.41
CA ARG A 231 6.62 14.26 -24.02
C ARG A 231 7.48 14.76 -22.85
N VAL A 232 8.01 13.85 -22.04
CA VAL A 232 8.89 14.17 -20.91
C VAL A 232 10.21 14.73 -21.41
N LYS A 233 10.55 15.94 -20.95
CA LYS A 233 11.74 16.66 -21.40
C LYS A 233 13.02 16.12 -20.76
N PHE A 234 12.94 15.81 -19.47
CA PHE A 234 14.10 15.37 -18.71
C PHE A 234 14.02 13.87 -18.42
N ARG A 235 14.53 13.07 -19.34
CA ARG A 235 14.60 11.61 -19.26
C ARG A 235 15.84 11.07 -19.97
N ARG A 236 16.23 9.85 -19.65
CA ARG A 236 17.26 9.13 -20.41
C ARG A 236 16.60 8.44 -21.61
N ALA A 237 17.08 8.74 -22.81
CA ALA A 237 16.60 8.04 -23.99
C ALA A 237 16.94 6.55 -23.91
N LYS A 238 15.95 5.70 -24.06
CA LYS A 238 16.09 4.25 -24.03
C LYS A 238 15.16 3.58 -25.04
N GLN A 239 15.62 2.45 -25.57
CA GLN A 239 14.83 1.63 -26.48
C GLN A 239 14.58 0.27 -25.83
N TRP A 240 13.34 -0.13 -25.82
CA TRP A 240 12.93 -1.44 -25.34
C TRP A 240 11.81 -2.01 -26.21
N GLN A 241 11.59 -3.31 -26.13
CA GLN A 241 10.61 -4.03 -26.94
C GLN A 241 9.59 -4.68 -26.03
N GLY A 242 8.31 -4.59 -26.41
CA GLY A 242 7.23 -5.36 -25.80
C GLY A 242 7.29 -6.83 -26.19
N THR A 243 6.45 -7.63 -25.55
CA THR A 243 6.26 -9.05 -25.88
C THR A 243 5.54 -9.18 -27.21
N ASP A 244 5.70 -10.36 -27.88
CA ASP A 244 4.94 -10.70 -29.08
C ASP A 244 3.49 -11.12 -28.80
N ARG A 245 3.04 -11.06 -27.54
CA ARG A 245 1.64 -11.32 -27.18
C ARG A 245 0.73 -10.29 -27.82
N ASP A 246 -0.42 -10.74 -28.26
CA ASP A 246 -1.48 -9.85 -28.71
C ASP A 246 -1.95 -8.96 -27.57
N GLY A 247 -2.41 -7.78 -27.91
CA GLY A 247 -2.97 -6.82 -26.97
C GLY A 247 -3.81 -5.82 -27.74
N PHE A 248 -4.65 -5.11 -27.02
CA PHE A 248 -5.44 -4.02 -27.60
C PHE A 248 -5.58 -2.88 -26.61
N VAL A 249 -5.91 -1.70 -27.14
CA VAL A 249 -6.25 -0.52 -26.34
C VAL A 249 -7.58 0.00 -26.86
N GLN A 250 -8.50 0.22 -25.94
CA GLN A 250 -9.81 0.81 -26.23
C GLN A 250 -10.00 2.07 -25.38
N TYR A 251 -10.74 3.01 -25.91
CA TYR A 251 -11.12 4.23 -25.22
C TYR A 251 -12.64 4.21 -24.97
N HIS A 252 -13.02 4.43 -23.74
CA HIS A 252 -14.39 4.45 -23.29
C HIS A 252 -14.72 5.84 -22.74
N ALA A 253 -15.91 6.36 -23.06
CA ALA A 253 -16.36 7.64 -22.53
C ALA A 253 -16.77 7.54 -21.05
N TYR A 254 -17.23 6.36 -20.63
CA TYR A 254 -17.71 6.13 -19.28
C TYR A 254 -17.16 4.81 -18.71
N PRO A 255 -16.83 4.77 -17.41
CA PRO A 255 -16.30 3.57 -16.76
C PRO A 255 -17.25 2.36 -16.80
N ASP A 256 -18.55 2.58 -16.68
CA ASP A 256 -19.60 1.56 -16.66
C ASP A 256 -19.78 0.81 -17.99
N SER A 257 -19.24 1.36 -19.08
CA SER A 257 -19.20 0.69 -20.38
C SER A 257 -18.14 -0.42 -20.49
N VAL A 258 -17.27 -0.55 -19.49
CA VAL A 258 -16.23 -1.60 -19.42
C VAL A 258 -16.77 -2.81 -18.67
N ASN A 259 -16.73 -3.97 -19.31
CA ASN A 259 -17.17 -5.21 -18.68
C ASN A 259 -16.07 -5.85 -17.84
N LEU A 260 -16.04 -5.58 -16.54
CA LEU A 260 -15.07 -6.16 -15.59
C LEU A 260 -15.25 -7.67 -15.34
N ARG A 261 -16.20 -8.33 -16.01
CA ARG A 261 -16.42 -9.77 -15.94
C ARG A 261 -15.67 -10.54 -17.02
N ASP A 262 -15.08 -9.82 -17.97
CA ASP A 262 -14.27 -10.45 -19.01
C ASP A 262 -13.14 -11.28 -18.38
N PRO A 263 -12.75 -12.40 -19.05
CA PRO A 263 -11.74 -13.31 -18.51
C PRO A 263 -10.42 -12.63 -18.18
N GLY A 264 -9.75 -13.13 -17.15
CA GLY A 264 -8.45 -12.64 -16.69
C GLY A 264 -8.55 -11.80 -15.42
N SER A 265 -7.40 -11.36 -14.96
CA SER A 265 -7.25 -10.42 -13.85
C SER A 265 -7.46 -8.99 -14.32
N TRP A 266 -8.02 -8.15 -13.44
CA TRP A 266 -8.29 -6.74 -13.71
C TRP A 266 -7.57 -5.83 -12.71
N LEU A 267 -6.91 -4.81 -13.22
CA LEU A 267 -6.37 -3.71 -12.43
C LEU A 267 -7.06 -2.41 -12.83
N VAL A 268 -7.86 -1.87 -11.92
CA VAL A 268 -8.59 -0.61 -12.11
C VAL A 268 -7.84 0.51 -11.40
N MET A 269 -7.44 1.53 -12.13
CA MET A 269 -6.59 2.59 -11.61
C MET A 269 -7.15 3.98 -11.86
N ALA A 270 -6.91 4.87 -10.91
CA ALA A 270 -7.10 6.31 -11.07
C ALA A 270 -5.99 7.10 -10.38
N ARG A 271 -5.92 8.39 -10.67
CA ARG A 271 -4.92 9.29 -10.06
C ARG A 271 -5.13 9.44 -8.55
N THR A 272 -6.38 9.45 -8.09
CA THR A 272 -6.75 9.65 -6.68
C THR A 272 -7.79 8.64 -6.21
N ASN A 273 -7.86 8.43 -4.89
CA ASN A 273 -8.77 7.46 -4.30
C ASN A 273 -10.25 7.79 -4.53
N TYR A 274 -10.64 9.07 -4.48
CA TYR A 274 -12.05 9.46 -4.63
C TYR A 274 -12.61 9.16 -6.03
N MET A 275 -11.76 9.19 -7.06
CA MET A 275 -12.15 8.83 -8.44
C MET A 275 -12.53 7.34 -8.56
N LEU A 276 -12.03 6.51 -7.67
CA LEU A 276 -12.31 5.07 -7.64
C LEU A 276 -13.59 4.72 -6.88
N ASP A 277 -14.14 5.64 -6.07
CA ASP A 277 -15.25 5.35 -5.17
C ASP A 277 -16.55 5.04 -5.93
N GLU A 278 -16.75 5.67 -7.08
CA GLU A 278 -17.92 5.40 -7.95
C GLU A 278 -17.83 4.00 -8.56
N ILE A 279 -16.69 3.65 -9.13
CA ILE A 279 -16.45 2.32 -9.70
C ILE A 279 -16.55 1.24 -8.62
N GLU A 280 -15.99 1.50 -7.42
CA GLU A 280 -16.12 0.58 -6.30
C GLU A 280 -17.58 0.34 -5.93
N ARG A 281 -18.38 1.39 -5.90
CA ARG A 281 -19.84 1.27 -5.65
C ARG A 281 -20.52 0.39 -6.70
N ASP A 282 -20.20 0.59 -7.98
CA ASP A 282 -20.79 -0.18 -9.07
C ASP A 282 -20.38 -1.65 -9.03
N ILE A 283 -19.11 -1.94 -8.72
CA ILE A 283 -18.60 -3.30 -8.52
C ILE A 283 -19.33 -3.98 -7.35
N ARG A 284 -19.57 -3.26 -6.25
CA ARG A 284 -20.35 -3.76 -5.10
C ARG A 284 -21.80 -4.06 -5.47
N LEU A 285 -22.47 -3.13 -6.16
CA LEU A 285 -23.87 -3.31 -6.62
C LEU A 285 -24.00 -4.49 -7.59
N GLN A 286 -22.98 -4.68 -8.40
CA GLN A 286 -22.91 -5.82 -9.30
C GLN A 286 -22.53 -7.13 -8.60
N GLY A 287 -22.23 -7.16 -7.31
CA GLY A 287 -21.84 -8.33 -6.53
C GLY A 287 -20.55 -8.98 -7.04
N MET A 288 -19.64 -8.20 -7.57
CA MET A 288 -18.32 -8.69 -7.97
C MET A 288 -17.35 -8.60 -6.78
N LEU A 289 -16.58 -9.66 -6.55
CA LEU A 289 -15.56 -9.65 -5.52
C LEU A 289 -14.31 -8.91 -6.04
N TYR A 290 -13.76 -8.04 -5.21
CA TYR A 290 -12.60 -7.24 -5.56
C TYR A 290 -11.65 -7.06 -4.36
N LYS A 291 -10.44 -6.60 -4.64
CA LYS A 291 -9.50 -6.05 -3.66
C LYS A 291 -9.38 -4.54 -3.88
N ARG A 292 -9.27 -3.77 -2.81
CA ARG A 292 -8.86 -2.36 -2.87
C ARG A 292 -7.52 -2.20 -2.16
N ASN A 293 -6.50 -1.74 -2.88
CA ASN A 293 -5.13 -1.70 -2.40
C ASN A 293 -4.68 -3.05 -1.82
N ASN A 294 -4.93 -4.14 -2.54
CA ASN A 294 -4.65 -5.52 -2.16
C ASN A 294 -5.38 -6.03 -0.90
N LYS A 295 -6.37 -5.30 -0.38
CA LYS A 295 -7.19 -5.71 0.77
C LYS A 295 -8.62 -5.99 0.33
N LEU A 296 -9.21 -7.05 0.88
CA LEU A 296 -10.62 -7.33 0.68
C LEU A 296 -11.48 -6.23 1.32
N PRO A 297 -12.57 -5.76 0.68
CA PRO A 297 -13.49 -4.78 1.24
C PRO A 297 -14.29 -5.34 2.42
N ILE A 298 -14.40 -6.66 2.49
CA ILE A 298 -15.02 -7.41 3.58
C ILE A 298 -13.96 -8.33 4.17
N SER A 299 -13.92 -8.44 5.49
CA SER A 299 -12.95 -9.31 6.16
C SER A 299 -13.14 -10.77 5.74
N ALA A 300 -12.04 -11.50 5.53
CA ALA A 300 -12.08 -12.93 5.27
C ALA A 300 -12.83 -13.68 6.38
N LYS A 301 -12.72 -13.19 7.61
CA LYS A 301 -13.46 -13.68 8.77
C LYS A 301 -14.98 -13.62 8.57
N LEU A 302 -15.51 -12.51 8.05
CA LEU A 302 -16.95 -12.39 7.80
C LEU A 302 -17.40 -13.30 6.66
N LEU A 303 -16.63 -13.39 5.59
CA LEU A 303 -16.91 -14.32 4.48
C LEU A 303 -16.98 -15.76 4.97
N ASN A 304 -15.99 -16.19 5.75
CA ASN A 304 -15.98 -17.54 6.35
C ASN A 304 -17.15 -17.75 7.31
N ALA A 305 -17.47 -16.76 8.15
CA ALA A 305 -18.61 -16.87 9.07
C ALA A 305 -19.95 -17.05 8.32
N VAL A 306 -20.16 -16.33 7.22
CA VAL A 306 -21.36 -16.48 6.38
C VAL A 306 -21.41 -17.88 5.74
N GLU A 307 -20.29 -18.35 5.19
CA GLU A 307 -20.21 -19.69 4.61
C GLU A 307 -20.48 -20.78 5.65
N SER A 308 -19.83 -20.70 6.82
CA SER A 308 -19.98 -21.64 7.93
C SER A 308 -21.40 -21.61 8.52
N TRP A 309 -22.04 -20.41 8.58
CA TRP A 309 -23.43 -20.28 8.99
C TRP A 309 -24.39 -21.02 8.04
N LYS A 310 -24.18 -20.94 6.75
CA LYS A 310 -24.98 -21.67 5.76
C LYS A 310 -24.81 -23.18 5.90
N LYS A 311 -23.58 -23.66 6.03
CA LYS A 311 -23.28 -25.07 6.26
C LYS A 311 -23.97 -25.58 7.52
N LEU A 312 -23.88 -24.83 8.62
CA LEU A 312 -24.52 -25.14 9.90
C LEU A 312 -26.04 -25.26 9.76
N ASN A 313 -26.70 -24.32 9.05
CA ASN A 313 -28.13 -24.36 8.82
C ASN A 313 -28.56 -25.45 7.82
N ASN A 314 -27.63 -25.99 7.01
CA ASN A 314 -27.85 -27.15 6.14
C ASN A 314 -27.59 -28.49 6.86
N GLY A 315 -27.33 -28.48 8.16
CA GLY A 315 -27.12 -29.68 8.97
C GLY A 315 -25.68 -30.21 8.94
N GLU A 316 -24.72 -29.40 8.50
CA GLU A 316 -23.30 -29.77 8.57
C GLU A 316 -22.71 -29.40 9.93
N VAL A 317 -21.74 -30.19 10.38
CA VAL A 317 -20.96 -29.91 11.60
C VAL A 317 -19.87 -28.88 11.30
N ILE A 318 -19.69 -27.94 12.23
CA ILE A 318 -18.79 -26.79 12.04
C ILE A 318 -17.74 -26.75 13.15
N PRO A 319 -16.45 -26.45 12.83
CA PRO A 319 -15.39 -26.32 13.82
C PRO A 319 -15.66 -25.20 14.83
N LEU A 320 -15.19 -25.40 16.07
CA LEU A 320 -15.31 -24.41 17.16
C LEU A 320 -14.78 -23.01 16.77
N ALA A 321 -13.70 -22.95 15.97
CA ALA A 321 -13.13 -21.67 15.51
C ALA A 321 -14.15 -20.90 14.68
N ASP A 322 -14.86 -21.56 13.77
CA ASP A 322 -15.87 -20.95 12.90
C ASP A 322 -17.11 -20.52 13.72
N ILE A 323 -17.50 -21.32 14.73
CA ILE A 323 -18.59 -20.94 15.64
C ILE A 323 -18.25 -19.67 16.42
N ARG A 324 -17.02 -19.54 16.89
CA ARG A 324 -16.55 -18.29 17.55
C ARG A 324 -16.60 -17.10 16.59
N ASP A 325 -16.28 -17.30 15.33
CA ASP A 325 -16.38 -16.27 14.31
C ASP A 325 -17.83 -15.88 14.07
N ILE A 326 -18.75 -16.83 13.92
CA ILE A 326 -20.20 -16.62 13.81
C ILE A 326 -20.70 -15.80 15.01
N TYR A 327 -20.41 -16.21 16.24
CA TYR A 327 -20.85 -15.55 17.46
C TYR A 327 -20.30 -14.12 17.61
N SER A 328 -19.14 -13.83 17.00
CA SER A 328 -18.57 -12.48 17.04
C SER A 328 -19.43 -11.45 16.29
N TYR A 329 -20.21 -11.88 15.31
CA TYR A 329 -21.11 -11.04 14.50
C TYR A 329 -22.55 -10.96 15.05
N MET A 330 -22.82 -11.61 16.17
CA MET A 330 -24.13 -11.57 16.84
C MET A 330 -24.06 -10.76 18.13
N SER A 331 -25.11 -10.04 18.48
CA SER A 331 -25.23 -9.36 19.76
C SER A 331 -25.79 -10.27 20.84
N SER A 332 -25.47 -9.97 22.12
CA SER A 332 -26.11 -10.61 23.25
C SER A 332 -27.58 -10.18 23.34
N GLN A 333 -28.47 -11.12 23.69
CA GLN A 333 -29.93 -10.98 23.79
C GLN A 333 -30.70 -10.99 22.45
N ILE A 334 -30.08 -10.74 21.32
CA ILE A 334 -30.73 -10.86 19.99
C ILE A 334 -30.26 -12.15 19.32
N GLY A 335 -28.96 -12.29 19.08
CA GLY A 335 -28.39 -13.48 18.42
C GLY A 335 -27.96 -14.57 19.37
N ILE A 336 -27.53 -14.20 20.60
CA ILE A 336 -26.98 -15.12 21.59
C ILE A 336 -27.52 -14.77 22.95
N GLU A 337 -27.90 -15.76 23.75
CA GLU A 337 -28.32 -15.63 25.11
C GLU A 337 -27.22 -15.02 26.00
N ARG A 338 -27.64 -14.25 27.00
CA ARG A 338 -26.72 -13.58 27.92
C ARG A 338 -25.85 -14.60 28.68
N GLY A 339 -24.53 -14.42 28.62
CA GLY A 339 -23.55 -15.32 29.25
C GLY A 339 -22.92 -16.35 28.30
N HIS A 340 -23.51 -16.61 27.14
CA HIS A 340 -23.03 -17.64 26.19
C HIS A 340 -22.13 -17.08 25.06
N LYS A 341 -21.90 -15.77 25.02
CA LYS A 341 -21.11 -15.13 23.94
C LYS A 341 -19.65 -15.63 23.83
N ASN A 342 -19.06 -15.96 24.95
CA ASN A 342 -17.77 -16.62 24.99
C ASN A 342 -18.04 -18.10 25.22
N LEU A 343 -18.02 -18.90 24.18
CA LEU A 343 -18.11 -20.36 24.30
C LEU A 343 -17.04 -20.85 25.30
N LYS A 344 -17.43 -20.94 26.59
CA LYS A 344 -16.50 -21.18 27.68
C LYS A 344 -16.02 -22.63 27.77
N MET A 345 -16.68 -23.54 27.07
CA MET A 345 -16.40 -24.97 27.15
C MET A 345 -16.15 -25.51 25.75
N ALA A 346 -14.92 -25.74 25.43
CA ALA A 346 -14.49 -26.37 24.20
C ALA A 346 -14.25 -27.87 24.45
N ASP A 347 -15.28 -28.59 24.89
CA ASP A 347 -15.17 -30.04 25.08
C ASP A 347 -15.24 -30.81 23.77
N LYS A 348 -15.62 -30.13 22.68
CA LYS A 348 -15.71 -30.69 21.33
C LYS A 348 -14.99 -29.81 20.32
N GLU A 349 -14.44 -30.43 19.29
CA GLU A 349 -13.83 -29.75 18.17
C GLU A 349 -14.84 -29.26 17.11
N GLN A 350 -16.04 -29.85 17.08
CA GLN A 350 -17.08 -29.56 16.08
C GLN A 350 -18.47 -29.54 16.75
N TYR A 351 -19.38 -28.73 16.19
CA TYR A 351 -20.73 -28.50 16.75
C TYR A 351 -21.79 -28.54 15.64
N GLU A 352 -22.99 -28.99 16.03
CA GLU A 352 -24.22 -28.99 15.23
C GLU A 352 -25.14 -27.83 15.63
N LEU A 353 -26.06 -27.46 14.74
CA LEU A 353 -27.01 -26.37 14.99
C LEU A 353 -27.89 -26.60 16.22
N GLU A 354 -28.46 -27.80 16.37
CA GLU A 354 -29.34 -28.14 17.47
C GLU A 354 -28.63 -28.04 18.83
N GLU A 355 -27.39 -28.50 18.90
CA GLU A 355 -26.57 -28.42 20.10
C GLU A 355 -26.29 -26.95 20.50
N LEU A 356 -25.99 -26.09 19.52
CA LEU A 356 -25.77 -24.66 19.75
C LEU A 356 -27.04 -23.96 20.28
N VAL A 357 -28.19 -24.34 19.76
CA VAL A 357 -29.49 -23.80 20.20
C VAL A 357 -29.84 -24.31 21.64
N MET A 358 -29.66 -25.59 21.92
CA MET A 358 -30.07 -26.17 23.20
C MET A 358 -29.10 -25.86 24.34
N HIS A 359 -27.79 -25.82 24.07
CA HIS A 359 -26.78 -25.81 25.13
C HIS A 359 -25.84 -24.60 25.10
N HIS A 360 -25.76 -23.88 23.99
CA HIS A 360 -24.81 -22.78 23.81
C HIS A 360 -25.45 -21.41 23.51
N GLY A 361 -26.77 -21.31 23.78
CA GLY A 361 -27.51 -20.05 23.77
C GLY A 361 -27.65 -19.40 22.41
N LEU A 362 -27.63 -20.16 21.32
CA LEU A 362 -27.90 -19.64 19.98
C LEU A 362 -29.39 -19.37 19.79
N LEU A 363 -29.79 -18.10 19.63
CA LEU A 363 -31.20 -17.68 19.50
C LEU A 363 -31.67 -17.60 18.05
N MET A 364 -30.79 -17.54 17.08
CA MET A 364 -31.07 -17.28 15.65
C MET A 364 -30.93 -18.51 14.76
N GLY A 365 -30.89 -19.72 15.34
CA GLY A 365 -30.82 -20.96 14.57
C GLY A 365 -31.91 -21.04 13.51
N GLY A 366 -31.59 -21.49 12.30
CA GLY A 366 -32.53 -21.56 11.17
C GLY A 366 -32.85 -20.22 10.47
N ARG A 367 -32.35 -19.10 10.97
CA ARG A 367 -32.54 -17.80 10.33
C ARG A 367 -31.50 -17.52 9.25
N PRO A 368 -31.83 -16.75 8.19
CA PRO A 368 -30.86 -16.27 7.23
C PRO A 368 -29.71 -15.52 7.91
N TRP A 369 -28.48 -15.64 7.39
CA TRP A 369 -27.30 -15.03 7.99
C TRP A 369 -27.41 -13.49 8.14
N ASP A 370 -28.06 -12.83 7.22
CA ASP A 370 -28.24 -11.39 7.20
C ASP A 370 -29.19 -10.88 8.30
N VAL A 371 -30.05 -11.75 8.79
CA VAL A 371 -30.89 -11.53 9.99
C VAL A 371 -30.09 -11.88 11.24
N ALA A 372 -29.41 -13.03 11.24
CA ALA A 372 -28.67 -13.54 12.40
C ALA A 372 -27.46 -12.68 12.79
N PHE A 373 -26.76 -12.13 11.81
CA PHE A 373 -25.56 -11.31 12.03
C PHE A 373 -25.93 -9.82 12.19
N ASP A 374 -26.56 -9.50 13.29
CA ASP A 374 -27.08 -8.16 13.60
C ASP A 374 -26.00 -7.08 13.77
N LYS A 375 -24.74 -7.47 14.02
CA LYS A 375 -23.60 -6.55 14.09
C LYS A 375 -22.96 -6.21 12.75
N VAL A 376 -23.35 -6.88 11.67
CA VAL A 376 -22.86 -6.55 10.33
C VAL A 376 -23.63 -5.35 9.80
N GLY A 377 -22.93 -4.34 9.34
CA GLY A 377 -23.51 -3.12 8.79
C GLY A 377 -24.33 -3.38 7.52
N ASN A 378 -25.38 -2.60 7.28
CA ASN A 378 -26.29 -2.79 6.13
C ASN A 378 -25.55 -2.77 4.79
N ARG A 379 -24.57 -1.88 4.63
CA ARG A 379 -23.75 -1.78 3.40
C ARG A 379 -23.03 -3.10 3.07
N ASP A 380 -22.49 -3.78 4.09
CA ASP A 380 -21.80 -5.06 3.91
C ASP A 380 -22.80 -6.20 3.70
N LYS A 381 -23.97 -6.15 4.35
CA LYS A 381 -25.06 -7.11 4.11
C LYS A 381 -25.57 -7.05 2.66
N GLU A 382 -25.82 -5.84 2.15
CA GLU A 382 -26.26 -5.63 0.77
C GLU A 382 -25.23 -6.16 -0.24
N TYR A 383 -23.95 -5.89 0.00
CA TYR A 383 -22.89 -6.37 -0.88
C TYR A 383 -22.76 -7.91 -0.83
N LEU A 384 -22.81 -8.52 0.36
CA LEU A 384 -22.77 -9.98 0.50
C LEU A 384 -23.95 -10.65 -0.17
N ARG A 385 -25.18 -10.09 -0.04
CA ARG A 385 -26.36 -10.58 -0.77
C ARG A 385 -26.17 -10.49 -2.28
N ALA A 386 -25.58 -9.39 -2.77
CA ALA A 386 -25.29 -9.23 -4.20
C ALA A 386 -24.31 -10.28 -4.72
N ILE A 387 -23.29 -10.64 -3.92
CA ILE A 387 -22.34 -11.72 -4.23
C ILE A 387 -23.09 -13.06 -4.28
N GLU A 388 -23.96 -13.35 -3.31
CA GLU A 388 -24.71 -14.61 -3.22
C GLU A 388 -25.63 -14.86 -4.40
N VAL A 389 -26.40 -13.85 -4.80
CA VAL A 389 -27.32 -13.94 -5.96
C VAL A 389 -26.58 -14.37 -7.23
N ARG A 390 -25.29 -14.10 -7.31
CA ARG A 390 -24.47 -14.41 -8.49
C ARG A 390 -23.63 -15.69 -8.40
N GLY A 391 -23.67 -16.37 -7.25
CA GLY A 391 -23.19 -17.74 -7.13
C GLY A 391 -21.67 -17.92 -7.09
N THR A 392 -20.88 -16.88 -6.84
CA THR A 392 -19.42 -17.01 -6.85
C THR A 392 -18.77 -16.28 -5.68
N ILE A 393 -18.68 -16.95 -4.53
CA ILE A 393 -17.69 -16.55 -3.51
C ILE A 393 -16.35 -17.18 -3.93
N SER A 394 -15.66 -16.57 -4.89
CA SER A 394 -14.29 -16.93 -5.19
C SER A 394 -13.41 -16.43 -4.06
N LYS A 395 -12.56 -17.30 -3.49
CA LYS A 395 -11.60 -16.90 -2.43
C LYS A 395 -10.49 -15.98 -2.97
N ASP A 396 -10.34 -15.87 -4.28
CA ASP A 396 -9.35 -15.02 -4.95
C ASP A 396 -10.02 -14.06 -5.95
N PRO A 397 -10.29 -12.81 -5.53
CA PRO A 397 -10.88 -11.81 -6.39
C PRO A 397 -9.94 -11.45 -7.54
N LYS A 398 -10.47 -11.47 -8.75
CA LYS A 398 -9.72 -11.11 -9.97
C LYS A 398 -9.62 -9.61 -10.20
N ILE A 399 -10.42 -8.80 -9.54
CA ILE A 399 -10.43 -7.34 -9.67
C ILE A 399 -9.62 -6.73 -8.53
N ASN A 400 -8.64 -5.89 -8.87
CA ASN A 400 -7.91 -5.05 -7.93
C ASN A 400 -8.09 -3.58 -8.29
N ILE A 401 -8.52 -2.78 -7.32
CA ILE A 401 -8.73 -1.34 -7.46
C ILE A 401 -7.63 -0.62 -6.69
N SER A 402 -6.92 0.30 -7.32
CA SER A 402 -5.82 1.03 -6.68
C SER A 402 -5.60 2.40 -7.32
N THR A 403 -4.95 3.29 -6.61
CA THR A 403 -4.38 4.46 -7.27
C THR A 403 -3.21 4.05 -8.17
N ILE A 404 -2.84 4.89 -9.15
CA ILE A 404 -1.66 4.67 -10.01
C ILE A 404 -0.41 4.42 -9.14
N HIS A 405 -0.22 5.22 -8.08
CA HIS A 405 0.91 5.04 -7.15
C HIS A 405 0.86 3.70 -6.41
N GLY A 406 -0.30 3.32 -5.90
CA GLY A 406 -0.48 2.05 -5.18
C GLY A 406 -0.39 0.81 -6.08
N ALA A 407 -0.62 0.98 -7.38
CA ALA A 407 -0.52 -0.08 -8.38
C ALA A 407 0.90 -0.27 -8.93
N LYS A 408 1.84 0.64 -8.63
CA LYS A 408 3.21 0.58 -9.14
C LYS A 408 3.84 -0.80 -8.91
N GLY A 409 4.50 -1.33 -9.94
CA GLY A 409 5.05 -2.69 -9.94
C GLY A 409 4.01 -3.82 -10.01
N GLY A 410 2.71 -3.48 -10.13
CA GLY A 410 1.64 -4.44 -10.36
C GLY A 410 1.53 -4.84 -11.84
N GLU A 411 0.80 -5.93 -12.08
CA GLU A 411 0.45 -6.41 -13.41
C GLU A 411 -0.90 -7.11 -13.39
N ALA A 412 -1.62 -7.04 -14.51
CA ALA A 412 -2.89 -7.73 -14.73
C ALA A 412 -3.06 -8.03 -16.23
N ASP A 413 -3.94 -8.98 -16.54
CA ASP A 413 -4.29 -9.30 -17.93
C ASP A 413 -5.03 -8.13 -18.59
N ASN A 414 -5.88 -7.44 -17.82
CA ASN A 414 -6.66 -6.29 -18.25
C ASN A 414 -6.40 -5.10 -17.30
N VAL A 415 -6.25 -3.93 -17.88
CA VAL A 415 -6.02 -2.68 -17.13
C VAL A 415 -7.05 -1.65 -17.55
N MET A 416 -7.78 -1.13 -16.59
CA MET A 416 -8.67 0.01 -16.77
C MET A 416 -8.04 1.23 -16.10
N LEU A 417 -7.73 2.25 -16.89
CA LEU A 417 -7.15 3.50 -16.40
C LEU A 417 -8.15 4.64 -16.58
N LEU A 418 -8.55 5.27 -15.48
CA LEU A 418 -9.28 6.53 -15.52
C LEU A 418 -8.29 7.66 -15.81
N THR A 419 -8.58 8.42 -16.86
CA THR A 419 -7.70 9.50 -17.33
C THR A 419 -8.08 10.86 -16.76
N ASP A 420 -9.08 10.92 -15.89
CA ASP A 420 -9.47 12.15 -15.22
C ASP A 420 -8.36 12.66 -14.30
N LEU A 421 -8.19 13.98 -14.30
CA LEU A 421 -7.21 14.65 -13.45
C LEU A 421 -7.94 15.44 -12.35
N SER A 422 -7.39 15.42 -11.15
CA SER A 422 -7.80 16.36 -10.12
C SER A 422 -7.40 17.79 -10.52
N ARG A 423 -8.09 18.80 -9.98
CA ARG A 423 -7.73 20.20 -10.22
C ARG A 423 -6.26 20.48 -9.93
N LYS A 424 -5.72 19.93 -8.82
CA LYS A 424 -4.29 20.07 -8.48
C LYS A 424 -3.38 19.42 -9.52
N SER A 425 -3.72 18.23 -10.02
CA SER A 425 -2.94 17.55 -11.07
C SER A 425 -2.99 18.32 -12.37
N GLN A 426 -4.13 18.92 -12.72
CA GLN A 426 -4.26 19.75 -13.91
C GLN A 426 -3.41 21.02 -13.80
N GLU A 427 -3.45 21.71 -12.68
CA GLU A 427 -2.61 22.89 -12.42
C GLU A 427 -1.11 22.53 -12.38
N ALA A 428 -0.74 21.35 -11.88
CA ALA A 428 0.64 20.85 -11.91
C ALA A 428 1.09 20.54 -13.33
N MET A 429 0.26 19.92 -14.15
CA MET A 429 0.53 19.61 -15.55
C MET A 429 0.77 20.87 -16.39
N GLU A 430 0.06 21.96 -16.09
CA GLU A 430 0.26 23.26 -16.75
C GLU A 430 1.62 23.90 -16.41
N LYS A 431 2.12 23.65 -15.19
CA LYS A 431 3.42 24.19 -14.71
C LYS A 431 4.60 23.32 -15.14
N ASP A 432 4.51 22.02 -14.93
CA ASP A 432 5.52 21.04 -15.33
C ASP A 432 4.84 19.72 -15.71
N SER A 433 4.77 19.46 -17.00
CA SER A 433 4.11 18.27 -17.54
C SER A 433 4.91 16.98 -17.37
N ASP A 434 6.20 17.05 -16.98
CA ASP A 434 7.05 15.86 -16.94
C ASP A 434 6.55 14.82 -15.93
N ASP A 435 6.15 15.25 -14.74
CA ASP A 435 5.67 14.34 -13.69
C ASP A 435 4.33 13.69 -14.03
N GLU A 436 3.42 14.42 -14.67
CA GLU A 436 2.09 13.89 -15.05
C GLU A 436 2.16 13.02 -16.33
N CYS A 437 3.24 13.11 -17.11
CA CYS A 437 3.48 12.22 -18.25
C CYS A 437 4.20 10.91 -17.87
N ARG A 438 4.83 10.84 -16.72
CA ARG A 438 5.42 9.61 -16.17
C ARG A 438 4.39 8.72 -15.54
#